data_55de7e497bcde825961ab467aafacb23
#
_entry.id   55de7e497bcde825961ab467aafacb23
#
_cell.length_a   1.000
_cell.length_b   1.000
_cell.length_c   1.000
_cell.angle_alpha   90.00
_cell.angle_beta   90.00
_cell.angle_gamma   90.00
#
_symmetry.space_group_name_H-M   'P 1'
#
loop_
_entity.id
_entity.type
_entity.pdbx_description
1 polymer ?
#
loop_
_entity_poly.entity_id
_entity_poly.type
_entity_poly.pdbx_seq_one_letter_code
_entity_poly.pdbx_strand_id
1 'polypeptide(L)'
;MTPRIRLVRAMLIGICLQALTGYMSAPTWAAAVSQAPPIHAGSARVWFLRQFEPGESLATPIISANGVPVGESLPGTVFLRDFTPGTYTFTVPSYGVDFGQAATVQLAAGTQTYLEVQSLRSWAGAGGDSFQRDTLYVRAISAYWAEKYFPNLRYLGQG
;
A
#
# COMPACT_ATOMS: atom_id res chain seq x y z
N MET A 1 31.42 29.51 45.89
CA MET A 1 30.29 29.22 45.00
C MET A 1 30.82 28.48 43.78
N THR A 2 30.53 27.20 43.73
CA THR A 2 31.24 26.24 42.90
C THR A 2 30.65 26.17 41.47
N PRO A 3 31.47 26.08 40.43
CA PRO A 3 31.02 26.08 39.03
C PRO A 3 30.36 24.78 38.55
N ARG A 4 30.07 23.84 39.45
CA ARG A 4 29.51 22.50 39.11
C ARG A 4 28.04 22.49 38.71
N ILE A 5 27.25 23.49 39.07
CA ILE A 5 25.80 23.51 38.84
C ILE A 5 25.44 23.95 37.39
N ARG A 6 26.34 24.69 36.70
CA ARG A 6 26.08 25.15 35.33
C ARG A 6 26.30 24.09 34.25
N LEU A 7 27.14 23.08 34.50
CA LEU A 7 27.41 22.00 33.52
C LEU A 7 26.27 21.00 33.42
N VAL A 8 25.56 20.72 34.53
CA VAL A 8 24.46 19.75 34.55
C VAL A 8 23.22 20.27 33.80
N ARG A 9 22.96 21.59 33.81
CA ARG A 9 21.84 22.19 33.10
C ARG A 9 22.04 22.22 31.58
N ALA A 10 23.26 22.36 31.11
CA ALA A 10 23.56 22.32 29.68
C ALA A 10 23.44 20.92 29.08
N MET A 11 23.73 19.88 29.86
CA MET A 11 23.64 18.48 29.42
C MET A 11 22.21 17.95 29.34
N LEU A 12 21.30 18.44 30.18
CA LEU A 12 19.88 18.06 30.14
C LEU A 12 19.10 18.70 28.97
N ILE A 13 19.51 19.87 28.49
CA ILE A 13 18.89 20.53 27.34
C ILE A 13 19.30 19.85 26.03
N GLY A 14 20.53 19.31 25.94
CA GLY A 14 21.01 18.60 24.75
C GLY A 14 20.34 17.25 24.50
N ILE A 15 19.87 16.57 25.54
CA ILE A 15 19.22 15.24 25.43
C ILE A 15 17.75 15.36 24.98
N CYS A 16 17.07 16.45 25.31
CA CYS A 16 15.67 16.65 24.85
C CYS A 16 15.57 17.07 23.38
N LEU A 17 16.62 17.62 22.77
CA LEU A 17 16.56 18.05 21.37
C LEU A 17 16.77 16.92 20.36
N GLN A 18 17.32 15.78 20.78
CA GLN A 18 17.54 14.63 19.90
C GLN A 18 16.31 13.68 19.81
N ALA A 19 15.32 13.85 20.66
CA ALA A 19 14.10 13.01 20.65
C ALA A 19 13.05 13.48 19.62
N LEU A 20 13.24 14.63 18.97
CA LEU A 20 12.26 15.20 18.04
C LEU A 20 12.59 14.99 16.55
N THR A 21 13.69 14.35 16.21
CA THR A 21 14.07 14.08 14.82
C THR A 21 13.61 12.71 14.30
N GLY A 22 12.81 12.00 15.07
CA GLY A 22 12.29 10.68 14.72
C GLY A 22 10.99 10.69 13.90
N TYR A 23 10.57 11.78 13.29
CA TYR A 23 9.57 11.74 12.22
C TYR A 23 10.27 11.16 10.99
N MET A 24 10.30 9.86 10.92
CA MET A 24 10.76 9.15 9.73
C MET A 24 9.82 9.53 8.60
N SER A 25 10.31 10.36 7.69
CA SER A 25 9.66 10.54 6.39
C SER A 25 9.45 9.16 5.79
N ALA A 26 8.24 8.86 5.35
CA ALA A 26 7.99 7.60 4.64
C ALA A 26 9.01 7.48 3.49
N PRO A 27 9.64 6.32 3.30
CA PRO A 27 10.63 6.17 2.25
C PRO A 27 10.00 6.53 0.90
N THR A 28 10.69 7.35 0.12
CA THR A 28 10.30 7.65 -1.26
C THR A 28 10.29 6.37 -2.09
N TRP A 29 9.58 6.36 -3.22
CA TRP A 29 9.58 5.24 -4.17
C TRP A 29 10.97 4.69 -4.47
N ALA A 30 11.94 5.56 -4.77
CA ALA A 30 13.31 5.16 -5.02
C ALA A 30 13.93 4.42 -3.83
N ALA A 31 13.63 4.86 -2.60
CA ALA A 31 14.05 4.17 -1.39
C ALA A 31 13.32 2.84 -1.18
N ALA A 32 12.02 2.77 -1.49
CA ALA A 32 11.23 1.54 -1.41
C ALA A 32 11.72 0.49 -2.41
N VAL A 33 11.97 0.88 -3.66
CA VAL A 33 12.53 -0.01 -4.70
C VAL A 33 13.93 -0.49 -4.33
N SER A 34 14.78 0.41 -3.77
CA SER A 34 16.14 0.03 -3.33
C SER A 34 16.14 -0.90 -2.10
N GLN A 35 15.08 -0.86 -1.29
CA GLN A 35 14.88 -1.74 -0.14
C GLN A 35 14.20 -3.06 -0.50
N ALA A 36 13.54 -3.12 -1.66
CA ALA A 36 12.92 -4.36 -2.11
C ALA A 36 14.01 -5.40 -2.42
N PRO A 37 13.89 -6.62 -1.89
CA PRO A 37 14.84 -7.66 -2.20
C PRO A 37 14.83 -7.97 -3.71
N PRO A 38 15.90 -8.50 -4.30
CA PRO A 38 15.87 -8.98 -5.67
C PRO A 38 14.73 -9.97 -5.90
N ILE A 39 14.15 -9.98 -7.10
CA ILE A 39 13.12 -10.98 -7.45
C ILE A 39 13.78 -12.36 -7.39
N HIS A 40 13.15 -13.30 -6.69
CA HIS A 40 13.63 -14.66 -6.63
C HIS A 40 13.73 -15.27 -8.03
N ALA A 41 14.80 -16.03 -8.30
CA ALA A 41 14.98 -16.69 -9.58
C ALA A 41 13.75 -17.57 -9.91
N GLY A 42 13.21 -17.41 -11.12
CA GLY A 42 12.02 -18.12 -11.55
C GLY A 42 10.69 -17.57 -11.07
N SER A 43 10.69 -16.48 -10.27
CA SER A 43 9.46 -15.83 -9.79
C SER A 43 9.13 -14.58 -10.59
N ALA A 44 7.87 -14.15 -10.50
CA ALA A 44 7.37 -12.85 -10.93
C ALA A 44 7.00 -12.03 -9.69
N ARG A 45 7.19 -10.73 -9.74
CA ARG A 45 6.83 -9.82 -8.64
C ARG A 45 5.52 -9.10 -8.92
N VAL A 46 4.65 -9.05 -7.92
CA VAL A 46 3.44 -8.22 -7.97
C VAL A 46 3.53 -7.17 -6.87
N TRP A 47 3.34 -5.93 -7.26
CA TRP A 47 3.20 -4.80 -6.37
C TRP A 47 1.72 -4.50 -6.19
N PHE A 48 1.27 -4.46 -4.94
CA PHE A 48 -0.09 -4.09 -4.56
C PHE A 48 -0.06 -2.71 -3.96
N LEU A 49 -0.82 -1.80 -4.53
CA LEU A 49 -0.87 -0.43 -4.05
C LEU A 49 -2.31 0.03 -3.86
N ARG A 50 -2.50 0.94 -2.94
CA ARG A 50 -3.74 1.68 -2.75
C ARG A 50 -3.42 3.12 -2.43
N GLN A 51 -3.94 4.03 -3.22
CA GLN A 51 -3.83 5.45 -2.95
C GLN A 51 -4.67 5.81 -1.72
N PHE A 52 -4.42 6.96 -1.15
CA PHE A 52 -5.28 7.56 -0.15
C PHE A 52 -5.90 8.81 -0.76
N GLU A 53 -7.19 8.75 -1.06
CA GLU A 53 -7.94 9.89 -1.56
C GLU A 53 -8.98 10.34 -0.54
N PRO A 54 -9.18 11.67 -0.38
CA PRO A 54 -10.19 12.17 0.53
C PRO A 54 -11.58 11.63 0.19
N GLY A 55 -12.20 10.99 1.14
CA GLY A 55 -13.52 10.42 0.98
C GLY A 55 -13.58 8.99 0.46
N GLU A 56 -12.46 8.32 0.24
CA GLU A 56 -12.44 6.87 0.03
C GLU A 56 -12.73 6.09 1.31
N SER A 57 -13.06 4.81 1.11
CA SER A 57 -13.22 3.87 2.21
C SER A 57 -11.93 3.69 3.00
N LEU A 58 -12.03 3.71 4.33
CA LEU A 58 -10.95 3.33 5.22
C LEU A 58 -10.91 1.82 5.51
N ALA A 59 -11.83 1.04 4.92
CA ALA A 59 -11.79 -0.41 5.03
C ALA A 59 -10.47 -0.98 4.51
N THR A 60 -9.99 -2.04 5.15
CA THR A 60 -8.72 -2.69 4.85
C THR A 60 -8.96 -4.13 4.36
N PRO A 61 -9.51 -4.30 3.14
CA PRO A 61 -9.86 -5.62 2.63
C PRO A 61 -8.62 -6.48 2.39
N ILE A 62 -8.78 -7.79 2.57
CA ILE A 62 -7.76 -8.76 2.21
C ILE A 62 -7.79 -8.98 0.70
N ILE A 63 -6.65 -8.80 0.05
CA ILE A 63 -6.46 -9.17 -1.35
C ILE A 63 -6.25 -10.68 -1.42
N SER A 64 -6.91 -11.33 -2.35
CA SER A 64 -6.72 -12.76 -2.62
C SER A 64 -6.25 -12.98 -4.05
N ALA A 65 -5.34 -13.94 -4.24
CA ALA A 65 -4.90 -14.45 -5.53
C ALA A 65 -5.46 -15.87 -5.73
N ASN A 66 -6.29 -16.09 -6.73
CA ASN A 66 -7.02 -17.36 -6.94
C ASN A 66 -7.72 -17.87 -5.66
N GLY A 67 -8.28 -16.95 -4.87
CA GLY A 67 -8.97 -17.26 -3.60
C GLY A 67 -8.05 -17.42 -2.37
N VAL A 68 -6.72 -17.37 -2.53
CA VAL A 68 -5.77 -17.48 -1.43
C VAL A 68 -5.36 -16.06 -0.96
N PRO A 69 -5.47 -15.73 0.33
CA PRO A 69 -5.06 -14.44 0.88
C PRO A 69 -3.58 -14.13 0.59
N VAL A 70 -3.29 -12.91 0.14
CA VAL A 70 -1.91 -12.47 -0.16
C VAL A 70 -1.47 -11.24 0.62
N GLY A 71 -2.37 -10.46 1.15
CA GLY A 71 -2.05 -9.29 1.97
C GLY A 71 -3.26 -8.40 2.18
N GLU A 72 -3.09 -7.39 3.04
CA GLU A 72 -4.11 -6.42 3.40
C GLU A 72 -3.94 -5.13 2.59
N SER A 73 -5.03 -4.60 2.04
CA SER A 73 -5.02 -3.35 1.29
C SER A 73 -5.28 -2.16 2.21
N LEU A 74 -4.23 -1.55 2.74
CA LEU A 74 -4.30 -0.35 3.56
C LEU A 74 -4.27 0.91 2.69
N PRO A 75 -5.12 1.93 2.96
CA PRO A 75 -5.06 3.21 2.25
C PRO A 75 -3.68 3.88 2.37
N GLY A 76 -3.19 4.45 1.27
CA GLY A 76 -1.91 5.15 1.24
C GLY A 76 -0.69 4.24 1.35
N THR A 77 -0.79 2.97 0.98
CA THR A 77 0.31 2.01 1.13
C THR A 77 0.60 1.21 -0.13
N VAL A 78 1.80 0.64 -0.16
CA VAL A 78 2.25 -0.32 -1.18
C VAL A 78 3.03 -1.45 -0.52
N PHE A 79 2.81 -2.68 -0.96
CA PHE A 79 3.57 -3.86 -0.59
C PHE A 79 3.84 -4.74 -1.82
N LEU A 80 4.70 -5.73 -1.68
CA LEU A 80 5.02 -6.65 -2.77
C LEU A 80 4.88 -8.11 -2.35
N ARG A 81 4.66 -8.96 -3.35
CA ARG A 81 4.75 -10.43 -3.25
C ARG A 81 5.39 -11.00 -4.50
N ASP A 82 6.19 -12.04 -4.32
CA ASP A 82 6.72 -12.84 -5.42
C ASP A 82 5.85 -14.07 -5.61
N PHE A 83 5.52 -14.38 -6.88
CA PHE A 83 4.65 -15.48 -7.29
C PHE A 83 5.38 -16.40 -8.27
N THR A 84 5.00 -17.66 -8.31
CA THR A 84 5.39 -18.54 -9.44
C THR A 84 4.73 -18.04 -10.72
N PRO A 85 5.38 -18.20 -11.90
CA PRO A 85 4.74 -17.86 -13.18
C PRO A 85 3.41 -18.58 -13.35
N GLY A 86 2.43 -17.91 -13.94
CA GLY A 86 1.09 -18.46 -14.13
C GLY A 86 0.02 -17.40 -14.26
N THR A 87 -1.22 -17.83 -14.43
CA THR A 87 -2.38 -16.94 -14.49
C THR A 87 -3.01 -16.80 -13.12
N TYR A 88 -3.19 -15.57 -12.67
CA TYR A 88 -3.79 -15.25 -11.38
C TYR A 88 -4.96 -14.29 -11.54
N THR A 89 -6.03 -14.57 -10.82
CA THR A 89 -7.15 -13.66 -10.64
C THR A 89 -7.08 -13.09 -9.23
N PHE A 90 -6.88 -11.77 -9.17
CA PHE A 90 -6.80 -11.02 -7.92
C PHE A 90 -8.15 -10.38 -7.61
N THR A 91 -8.61 -10.57 -6.37
CA THR A 91 -9.90 -10.10 -5.89
C THR A 91 -9.76 -9.44 -4.52
N VAL A 92 -10.72 -8.58 -4.19
CA VAL A 92 -10.96 -8.05 -2.84
C VAL A 92 -12.44 -8.21 -2.49
N PRO A 93 -12.80 -8.46 -1.22
CA PRO A 93 -14.18 -8.39 -0.77
C PRO A 93 -14.73 -6.97 -1.01
N SER A 94 -15.93 -6.88 -1.51
CA SER A 94 -16.62 -5.62 -1.80
C SER A 94 -18.09 -5.72 -1.42
N TYR A 95 -18.65 -4.64 -0.88
CA TYR A 95 -20.08 -4.57 -0.58
C TYR A 95 -20.95 -4.43 -1.83
N GLY A 96 -20.45 -3.74 -2.86
CA GLY A 96 -21.09 -3.64 -4.16
C GLY A 96 -20.62 -4.73 -5.10
N VAL A 97 -21.52 -5.31 -5.86
CA VAL A 97 -21.19 -6.22 -6.96
C VAL A 97 -21.29 -5.45 -8.25
N ASP A 98 -20.18 -5.38 -8.99
CA ASP A 98 -20.09 -4.68 -10.27
C ASP A 98 -19.19 -5.46 -11.23
N PHE A 99 -19.23 -5.09 -12.51
CA PHE A 99 -18.38 -5.71 -13.52
C PHE A 99 -16.91 -5.30 -13.35
N GLY A 100 -16.02 -6.26 -13.60
CA GLY A 100 -14.58 -5.99 -13.63
C GLY A 100 -13.98 -5.62 -12.27
N GLN A 101 -14.50 -6.11 -11.16
CA GLN A 101 -13.93 -5.89 -9.83
C GLN A 101 -12.63 -6.66 -9.61
N ALA A 102 -12.37 -7.68 -10.40
CA ALA A 102 -11.17 -8.51 -10.33
C ALA A 102 -10.19 -8.18 -11.46
N ALA A 103 -8.90 -8.36 -11.20
CA ALA A 103 -7.85 -8.34 -12.22
C ALA A 103 -7.34 -9.75 -12.48
N THR A 104 -7.40 -10.19 -13.74
CA THR A 104 -6.75 -11.42 -14.18
C THR A 104 -5.50 -11.06 -14.98
N VAL A 105 -4.35 -11.56 -14.56
CA VAL A 105 -3.04 -11.27 -15.15
C VAL A 105 -2.23 -12.52 -15.36
N GLN A 106 -1.44 -12.53 -16.44
CA GLN A 106 -0.43 -13.55 -16.70
C GLN A 106 0.90 -13.08 -16.14
N LEU A 107 1.44 -13.80 -15.17
CA LEU A 107 2.74 -13.53 -14.56
C LEU A 107 3.83 -14.36 -15.24
N ALA A 108 4.90 -13.71 -15.67
CA ALA A 108 6.07 -14.34 -16.27
C ALA A 108 7.30 -14.18 -15.36
N ALA A 109 8.19 -15.17 -15.33
CA ALA A 109 9.40 -15.10 -14.54
C ALA A 109 10.24 -13.85 -14.85
N GLY A 110 10.78 -13.21 -13.83
CA GLY A 110 11.59 -11.99 -13.93
C GLY A 110 10.81 -10.71 -14.22
N THR A 111 9.48 -10.77 -14.36
CA THR A 111 8.65 -9.59 -14.63
C THR A 111 8.07 -8.97 -13.36
N GLN A 112 7.67 -7.70 -13.47
CA GLN A 112 6.94 -6.98 -12.43
C GLN A 112 5.57 -6.57 -12.94
N THR A 113 4.55 -6.74 -12.09
CA THR A 113 3.17 -6.36 -12.34
C THR A 113 2.70 -5.45 -11.22
N TYR A 114 1.87 -4.47 -11.56
CA TYR A 114 1.36 -3.49 -10.61
C TYR A 114 -0.16 -3.60 -10.56
N LEU A 115 -0.69 -3.79 -9.35
CA LEU A 115 -2.12 -3.90 -9.09
C LEU A 115 -2.52 -2.81 -8.11
N GLU A 116 -3.47 -2.00 -8.51
CA GLU A 116 -4.08 -0.97 -7.66
C GLU A 116 -5.41 -1.47 -7.12
N VAL A 117 -5.61 -1.31 -5.82
CA VAL A 117 -6.94 -1.45 -5.20
C VAL A 117 -7.58 -0.07 -5.15
N GLN A 118 -8.68 0.09 -5.86
CA GLN A 118 -9.45 1.33 -5.92
C GLN A 118 -10.74 1.18 -5.13
N SER A 119 -11.11 2.21 -4.37
CA SER A 119 -12.41 2.33 -3.72
C SER A 119 -13.24 3.37 -4.45
N LEU A 120 -14.36 2.94 -5.00
CA LEU A 120 -15.31 3.85 -5.64
C LEU A 120 -16.58 3.92 -4.79
N ARG A 121 -17.03 5.14 -4.52
CA ARG A 121 -18.33 5.35 -3.86
C ARG A 121 -19.45 5.05 -4.83
N SER A 122 -20.33 4.17 -4.44
CA SER A 122 -21.56 3.88 -5.18
C SER A 122 -22.78 4.10 -4.29
N TRP A 123 -23.89 4.48 -4.91
CA TRP A 123 -25.17 4.58 -4.22
C TRP A 123 -25.93 3.27 -4.42
N ALA A 124 -26.39 2.68 -3.32
CA ALA A 124 -27.23 1.50 -3.34
C ALA A 124 -28.56 1.79 -2.66
N GLY A 125 -29.62 1.21 -3.17
CA GLY A 125 -30.99 1.41 -2.72
C GLY A 125 -31.79 2.30 -3.68
N ALA A 126 -33.11 2.19 -3.57
CA ALA A 126 -34.07 3.00 -4.32
C ALA A 126 -35.02 3.72 -3.34
N GLY A 127 -35.37 4.96 -3.63
CA GLY A 127 -36.24 5.75 -2.77
C GLY A 127 -35.54 6.38 -1.59
N GLY A 128 -36.23 6.56 -0.46
CA GLY A 128 -35.72 7.25 0.72
C GLY A 128 -34.62 6.51 1.51
N ASP A 129 -34.39 5.23 1.22
CA ASP A 129 -33.44 4.37 1.90
C ASP A 129 -32.13 4.17 1.13
N SER A 130 -31.76 5.14 0.29
CA SER A 130 -30.49 5.08 -0.42
C SER A 130 -29.32 5.27 0.55
N PHE A 131 -28.36 4.35 0.51
CA PHE A 131 -27.14 4.44 1.32
C PHE A 131 -25.92 4.33 0.43
N GLN A 132 -24.84 4.98 0.88
CA GLN A 132 -23.57 4.94 0.20
C GLN A 132 -22.84 3.64 0.51
N ARG A 133 -22.39 2.95 -0.53
CA ARG A 133 -21.55 1.76 -0.43
C ARG A 133 -20.19 2.02 -1.07
N ASP A 134 -19.17 1.43 -0.50
CA ASP A 134 -17.86 1.38 -1.14
C ASP A 134 -17.77 0.12 -1.99
N THR A 135 -17.55 0.33 -3.27
CA THR A 135 -17.27 -0.75 -4.21
C THR A 135 -15.77 -0.80 -4.46
N LEU A 136 -15.15 -1.93 -4.19
CA LEU A 136 -13.71 -2.10 -4.32
C LEU A 136 -13.38 -2.87 -5.60
N TYR A 137 -12.31 -2.45 -6.25
CA TYR A 137 -11.82 -3.00 -7.52
C TYR A 137 -10.33 -3.29 -7.41
N VAL A 138 -9.90 -4.37 -8.06
CA VAL A 138 -8.47 -4.61 -8.33
C VAL A 138 -8.23 -4.28 -9.80
N ARG A 139 -7.26 -3.41 -10.10
CA ARG A 139 -6.91 -2.97 -11.45
C ARG A 139 -5.45 -3.22 -11.72
N ALA A 140 -5.15 -3.82 -12.88
CA ALA A 140 -3.79 -3.79 -13.39
C ALA A 140 -3.48 -2.40 -13.95
N ILE A 141 -2.39 -1.80 -13.51
CA ILE A 141 -1.91 -0.50 -13.99
C ILE A 141 -0.54 -0.63 -14.62
N SER A 142 -0.18 0.30 -15.49
CA SER A 142 1.16 0.32 -16.08
C SER A 142 2.22 0.78 -15.07
N ALA A 143 3.48 0.42 -15.31
CA ALA A 143 4.61 0.91 -14.53
C ALA A 143 4.64 2.44 -14.45
N TYR A 144 4.29 3.12 -15.54
CA TYR A 144 4.22 4.58 -15.60
C TYR A 144 3.29 5.19 -14.53
N TRP A 145 2.09 4.61 -14.33
CA TRP A 145 1.17 5.09 -13.31
C TRP A 145 1.63 4.70 -11.91
N ALA A 146 2.13 3.48 -11.75
CA ALA A 146 2.68 3.04 -10.49
C ALA A 146 3.80 3.99 -10.01
N GLU A 147 4.76 4.33 -10.87
CA GLU A 147 5.85 5.26 -10.55
C GLU A 147 5.36 6.64 -10.13
N LYS A 148 4.24 7.10 -10.65
CA LYS A 148 3.62 8.37 -10.23
C LYS A 148 2.97 8.30 -8.86
N TYR A 149 2.37 7.16 -8.50
CA TYR A 149 1.65 6.99 -7.24
C TYR A 149 2.59 6.67 -6.07
N PHE A 150 3.61 5.87 -6.32
CA PHE A 150 4.54 5.40 -5.29
C PHE A 150 5.18 6.46 -4.39
N PRO A 151 5.56 7.68 -4.86
CA PRO A 151 6.13 8.69 -3.99
C PRO A 151 5.24 9.10 -2.82
N ASN A 152 3.92 8.90 -2.96
CA ASN A 152 2.91 9.25 -1.97
C ASN A 152 2.48 8.06 -1.10
N LEU A 153 3.06 6.87 -1.32
CA LEU A 153 2.68 5.64 -0.64
C LEU A 153 3.74 5.21 0.37
N ARG A 154 3.28 4.72 1.50
CA ARG A 154 4.15 4.10 2.51
C ARG A 154 4.43 2.64 2.12
N TYR A 155 5.69 2.28 1.99
CA TYR A 155 6.11 0.91 1.72
C TYR A 155 6.05 0.03 2.98
N LEU A 156 5.38 -1.11 2.88
CA LEU A 156 5.16 -2.06 3.98
C LEU A 156 6.10 -3.28 3.91
N GLY A 157 6.92 -3.41 2.87
CA GLY A 157 7.78 -4.58 2.68
C GLY A 157 7.09 -5.71 1.90
N GLN A 158 7.46 -6.93 2.22
CA GLN A 158 6.77 -8.13 1.72
C GLN A 158 5.54 -8.36 2.60
N GLY A 159 4.37 -8.35 1.97
CA GLY A 159 3.08 -8.54 2.64
C GLY A 159 2.88 -9.98 3.12
#